data_6d6a028e0c14714f00f1ed713135d34e
#
_entry.id   6d6a028e0c14714f00f1ed713135d34e
#
_cell.length_a   1.000
_cell.length_b   1.000
_cell.length_c   1.000
_cell.angle_alpha   90.00
_cell.angle_beta   90.00
_cell.angle_gamma   90.00
#
_symmetry.space_group_name_H-M   'P 1'
#
loop_
_entity.id
_entity.type
_entity.pdbx_description
1 polymer ?
#
loop_
_entity_poly.entity_id
_entity_poly.type
_entity_poly.pdbx_seq_one_letter_code
_entity_poly.pdbx_strand_id
1 'polypeptide(L)'
;MNHFFTYSKICTLALAGVGVLFLTSCAKDGFDDESFDGGVSNTQVSSISADDIVIQPSADGKSQTFSWPVVMGAGGYRVNLVDLGNPDEPIINDSIVDGCSVTGKREEDVNYKLTILPLGNAKKGNSDATAAASKEFSTFTPTYKTIPAGADLNEWFAANPIPDDSIGVNLNYDLQAGGSYTVSGYLDFDAHWVTLRSNSKSNPATITYTDAASSINFAAPFNAKYLHFDCAGMAANIGVFGFSKEPTAARDEATGFVILGGNTTIVNSTFDNVNGYFFWDNRKGQKVAAVQFLIDNCVVALTPPAFVKAGVIWTNNGGHINDLTISNSTFYNLTEAGDIYYFYQAGMYRAKDIGATSNSITYKNSTFYRIGYLNNEGEWGNYNGMNGKAESYWTMTDCIFYACSAKGGVPRRFLHGKTYSASSGNVTFGNNTYMQADGSFDNVGSYDTSGTQIEEDPQFANPTQGDFHISGPTQVARKTGDPRWLP
;
A
#
# COMPACT_ATOMS: atom_id res chain seq x y z
N MET A 1 10.83 -20.40 47.32
CA MET A 1 10.04 -20.78 46.12
C MET A 1 8.55 -20.64 46.49
N ASN A 2 7.98 -19.43 46.45
CA ASN A 2 6.55 -19.10 46.62
C ASN A 2 6.44 -17.59 46.81
N HIS A 3 6.42 -16.80 45.73
CA HIS A 3 6.01 -15.37 45.80
C HIS A 3 5.78 -14.77 44.37
N PHE A 4 5.38 -15.56 43.39
CA PHE A 4 5.13 -15.03 42.02
C PHE A 4 3.69 -15.13 41.48
N PHE A 5 2.71 -15.44 42.34
CA PHE A 5 1.35 -15.71 41.82
C PHE A 5 0.25 -14.74 42.27
N THR A 6 0.57 -13.59 42.88
CA THR A 6 -0.46 -12.72 43.47
C THR A 6 -0.71 -11.42 42.70
N TYR A 7 0.13 -11.04 41.73
CA TYR A 7 -0.06 -9.79 40.98
C TYR A 7 -0.83 -9.90 39.66
N SER A 8 -1.01 -11.10 39.12
CA SER A 8 -1.71 -11.30 37.85
C SER A 8 -3.23 -11.23 37.95
N LYS A 9 -3.81 -11.47 39.12
CA LYS A 9 -5.30 -11.48 39.30
C LYS A 9 -5.87 -10.10 39.62
N ILE A 10 -5.08 -9.16 40.08
CA ILE A 10 -5.56 -7.80 40.43
C ILE A 10 -5.60 -6.91 39.18
N CYS A 11 -4.68 -7.08 38.22
CA CYS A 11 -4.71 -6.32 36.98
C CYS A 11 -5.87 -6.73 36.04
N THR A 12 -6.31 -7.98 36.08
CA THR A 12 -7.41 -8.47 35.22
C THR A 12 -8.77 -7.99 35.69
N LEU A 13 -8.96 -7.75 37.00
CA LEU A 13 -10.21 -7.16 37.51
C LEU A 13 -10.28 -5.64 37.30
N ALA A 14 -9.17 -4.93 37.29
CA ALA A 14 -9.14 -3.50 37.04
C ALA A 14 -9.44 -3.15 35.57
N LEU A 15 -8.99 -3.98 34.59
CA LEU A 15 -9.33 -3.80 33.17
C LEU A 15 -10.80 -4.15 32.86
N ALA A 16 -11.38 -5.13 33.56
CA ALA A 16 -12.80 -5.48 33.38
C ALA A 16 -13.75 -4.40 33.95
N GLY A 17 -13.30 -3.65 34.97
CA GLY A 17 -14.11 -2.58 35.58
C GLY A 17 -14.15 -1.29 34.76
N VAL A 18 -13.14 -1.00 33.96
CA VAL A 18 -13.10 0.21 33.11
C VAL A 18 -13.84 -0.01 31.79
N GLY A 19 -13.90 -1.24 31.29
CA GLY A 19 -14.63 -1.58 30.06
C GLY A 19 -16.16 -1.55 30.17
N VAL A 20 -16.70 -1.61 31.38
CA VAL A 20 -18.18 -1.62 31.59
C VAL A 20 -18.75 -0.21 31.80
N LEU A 21 -17.92 0.79 32.08
CA LEU A 21 -18.40 2.18 32.32
C LEU A 21 -18.62 2.98 31.02
N PHE A 22 -18.23 2.45 29.84
CA PHE A 22 -18.47 3.13 28.57
C PHE A 22 -19.64 2.57 27.74
N LEU A 23 -20.38 1.58 28.25
CA LEU A 23 -21.53 1.01 27.54
C LEU A 23 -22.89 1.48 28.04
N THR A 24 -22.95 2.47 28.93
CA THR A 24 -24.21 3.11 29.33
C THR A 24 -24.33 4.53 28.77
N SER A 25 -23.95 4.74 27.50
CA SER A 25 -24.59 5.79 26.74
C SER A 25 -25.93 5.22 26.26
N CYS A 26 -26.92 5.33 27.09
CA CYS A 26 -28.30 5.09 26.72
C CYS A 26 -28.66 6.01 25.55
N ALA A 27 -28.71 5.51 24.35
CA ALA A 27 -29.66 6.03 23.41
C ALA A 27 -31.04 5.65 23.94
N LYS A 28 -31.63 6.53 24.79
CA LYS A 28 -33.06 6.54 25.01
C LYS A 28 -33.71 6.97 23.69
N ASP A 29 -34.69 6.20 23.25
CA ASP A 29 -35.54 6.52 22.13
C ASP A 29 -36.05 7.97 22.27
N GLY A 30 -35.65 8.84 21.34
CA GLY A 30 -36.11 10.19 21.17
C GLY A 30 -35.74 11.11 22.36
N PHE A 31 -35.05 12.18 22.08
CA PHE A 31 -34.90 13.25 23.04
C PHE A 31 -36.31 13.74 23.40
N ASP A 32 -36.69 13.68 24.69
CA ASP A 32 -37.78 14.48 25.18
C ASP A 32 -37.50 15.94 24.80
N ASP A 33 -38.51 16.66 24.30
CA ASP A 33 -38.41 18.04 23.80
C ASP A 33 -37.71 19.04 24.76
N GLU A 34 -37.35 18.57 25.94
CA GLU A 34 -36.81 19.39 27.04
C GLU A 34 -35.28 19.27 27.20
N SER A 35 -34.60 18.27 26.61
CA SER A 35 -33.22 17.96 27.00
C SER A 35 -32.12 18.84 26.42
N PHE A 36 -32.35 19.54 25.33
CA PHE A 36 -31.34 20.38 24.67
C PHE A 36 -31.71 21.83 24.44
N ASP A 37 -32.94 22.21 24.66
CA ASP A 37 -33.38 23.59 24.40
C ASP A 37 -32.99 24.57 25.51
N GLY A 38 -32.61 24.07 26.70
CA GLY A 38 -32.23 24.89 27.85
C GLY A 38 -33.26 25.93 28.24
N GLY A 39 -34.53 25.75 27.86
CA GLY A 39 -35.57 26.73 28.03
C GLY A 39 -35.57 27.89 27.02
N VAL A 40 -34.73 27.79 25.97
CA VAL A 40 -34.58 28.83 24.93
C VAL A 40 -35.64 28.64 23.84
N SER A 41 -36.39 29.69 23.56
CA SER A 41 -37.45 29.69 22.54
C SER A 41 -37.47 31.01 21.76
N ASN A 42 -38.01 30.95 20.54
CA ASN A 42 -38.17 32.11 19.64
C ASN A 42 -36.85 32.87 19.40
N THR A 43 -35.76 32.14 19.23
CA THR A 43 -34.42 32.70 18.99
C THR A 43 -33.70 32.01 17.85
N GLN A 44 -32.69 32.67 17.34
CA GLN A 44 -31.74 32.07 16.44
C GLN A 44 -30.63 31.39 17.25
N VAL A 45 -30.35 30.10 16.96
CA VAL A 45 -29.30 29.38 17.66
C VAL A 45 -27.92 29.88 17.22
N SER A 46 -26.94 29.79 18.11
CA SER A 46 -25.55 30.18 17.81
C SER A 46 -24.83 29.17 16.93
N SER A 47 -23.87 29.65 16.16
CA SER A 47 -22.91 28.80 15.46
C SER A 47 -21.90 28.16 16.43
N ILE A 48 -21.33 27.02 16.06
CA ILE A 48 -20.23 26.38 16.77
C ILE A 48 -18.90 27.01 16.28
N SER A 49 -17.92 27.13 17.19
CA SER A 49 -16.56 27.43 16.77
C SER A 49 -15.88 26.16 16.15
N ALA A 50 -15.17 26.33 15.07
CA ALA A 50 -14.37 25.22 14.48
C ALA A 50 -13.29 24.70 15.45
N ASP A 51 -12.81 25.56 16.36
CA ASP A 51 -11.81 25.20 17.38
C ASP A 51 -12.39 24.28 18.46
N ASP A 52 -13.69 24.36 18.69
CA ASP A 52 -14.39 23.54 19.70
C ASP A 52 -14.71 22.12 19.15
N ILE A 53 -14.48 21.86 17.88
CA ILE A 53 -14.69 20.53 17.30
C ILE A 53 -13.50 19.65 17.63
N VAL A 54 -13.76 18.54 18.34
CA VAL A 54 -12.78 17.53 18.69
C VAL A 54 -12.87 16.37 17.70
N ILE A 55 -11.72 15.91 17.22
CA ILE A 55 -11.58 14.77 16.27
C ILE A 55 -10.82 13.68 17.00
N GLN A 56 -11.43 12.50 17.15
CA GLN A 56 -10.84 11.36 17.83
C GLN A 56 -10.83 10.13 16.93
N PRO A 57 -9.65 9.64 16.48
CA PRO A 57 -9.54 8.40 15.74
C PRO A 57 -9.94 7.19 16.60
N SER A 58 -10.52 6.16 15.97
CA SER A 58 -10.70 4.82 16.57
C SER A 58 -9.35 4.12 16.78
N ALA A 59 -9.33 3.14 17.68
CA ALA A 59 -8.11 2.39 17.99
C ALA A 59 -7.56 1.60 16.78
N ASP A 60 -8.44 1.19 15.87
CA ASP A 60 -8.07 0.48 14.63
C ASP A 60 -7.73 1.42 13.47
N GLY A 61 -7.85 2.73 13.66
CA GLY A 61 -7.58 3.76 12.67
C GLY A 61 -8.58 3.85 11.51
N LYS A 62 -9.64 3.05 11.48
CA LYS A 62 -10.57 2.95 10.34
C LYS A 62 -11.78 3.90 10.43
N SER A 63 -11.99 4.51 11.58
CA SER A 63 -13.04 5.50 11.80
C SER A 63 -12.54 6.64 12.67
N GLN A 64 -13.32 7.71 12.72
CA GLN A 64 -13.05 8.85 13.57
C GLN A 64 -14.36 9.45 14.05
N THR A 65 -14.38 9.84 15.32
CA THR A 65 -15.52 10.48 15.94
C THR A 65 -15.27 11.97 16.04
N PHE A 66 -16.25 12.74 15.58
CA PHE A 66 -16.29 14.19 15.68
C PHE A 66 -17.25 14.54 16.82
N SER A 67 -16.86 15.41 17.71
CA SER A 67 -17.70 15.89 18.80
C SER A 67 -17.57 17.39 18.95
N TRP A 68 -18.65 18.01 19.42
CA TRP A 68 -18.76 19.46 19.57
C TRP A 68 -19.64 19.82 20.80
N PRO A 69 -19.56 21.08 21.29
CA PRO A 69 -20.38 21.52 22.40
C PRO A 69 -21.88 21.57 22.04
N VAL A 70 -22.71 21.35 23.03
CA VAL A 70 -24.17 21.55 22.94
C VAL A 70 -24.47 23.00 22.63
N VAL A 71 -25.31 23.27 21.63
CA VAL A 71 -25.84 24.60 21.33
C VAL A 71 -27.23 24.72 21.90
N MET A 72 -27.40 25.68 22.81
CA MET A 72 -28.68 25.92 23.48
C MET A 72 -29.75 26.31 22.47
N GLY A 73 -30.89 25.64 22.52
CA GLY A 73 -32.01 25.88 21.61
C GLY A 73 -31.89 25.11 20.28
N ALA A 74 -30.82 24.36 20.06
CA ALA A 74 -30.71 23.49 18.88
C ALA A 74 -31.67 22.28 19.00
N GLY A 75 -32.24 21.89 17.87
CA GLY A 75 -33.05 20.70 17.72
C GLY A 75 -32.32 19.58 16.98
N GLY A 76 -31.04 19.80 16.64
CA GLY A 76 -30.18 18.87 15.95
C GLY A 76 -29.05 19.58 15.20
N TYR A 77 -28.25 18.82 14.46
CA TYR A 77 -27.11 19.36 13.72
C TYR A 77 -27.07 18.73 12.32
N ARG A 78 -26.88 19.55 11.30
CA ARG A 78 -26.61 19.06 9.94
C ARG A 78 -25.11 18.92 9.76
N VAL A 79 -24.66 17.72 9.41
CA VAL A 79 -23.25 17.38 9.31
C VAL A 79 -22.91 16.92 7.90
N ASN A 80 -21.80 17.43 7.37
CA ASN A 80 -21.21 16.99 6.10
C ASN A 80 -19.72 16.75 6.31
N LEU A 81 -19.21 15.62 5.82
CA LEU A 81 -17.80 15.26 5.81
C LEU A 81 -17.38 14.88 4.39
N VAL A 82 -16.43 15.58 3.82
CA VAL A 82 -15.91 15.31 2.49
C VAL A 82 -14.41 15.04 2.51
N ASP A 83 -13.95 14.16 1.61
CA ASP A 83 -12.57 14.10 1.18
C ASP A 83 -12.35 15.22 0.16
N LEU A 84 -11.41 16.13 0.41
CA LEU A 84 -11.09 17.23 -0.51
C LEU A 84 -10.48 16.75 -1.84
N GLY A 85 -9.98 15.52 -1.88
CA GLY A 85 -9.51 14.87 -3.11
C GLY A 85 -10.66 14.27 -3.96
N ASN A 86 -11.83 14.04 -3.37
CA ASN A 86 -13.05 13.54 -4.04
C ASN A 86 -14.31 14.19 -3.45
N PRO A 87 -14.52 15.49 -3.63
CA PRO A 87 -15.58 16.23 -2.98
C PRO A 87 -16.99 15.86 -3.45
N ASP A 88 -17.12 15.22 -4.61
CA ASP A 88 -18.40 14.83 -5.20
C ASP A 88 -19.00 13.56 -4.54
N GLU A 89 -18.19 12.83 -3.74
CA GLU A 89 -18.61 11.64 -3.00
C GLU A 89 -18.44 11.87 -1.48
N PRO A 90 -19.32 12.61 -0.83
CA PRO A 90 -19.20 12.90 0.59
C PRO A 90 -19.30 11.64 1.44
N ILE A 91 -18.43 11.53 2.44
CA ILE A 91 -18.43 10.41 3.42
C ILE A 91 -19.62 10.49 4.36
N ILE A 92 -20.00 11.71 4.75
CA ILE A 92 -21.25 12.04 5.44
C ILE A 92 -21.92 13.14 4.61
N ASN A 93 -23.12 12.85 4.09
CA ASN A 93 -23.82 13.75 3.20
C ASN A 93 -25.03 14.35 3.91
N ASP A 94 -24.94 15.61 4.32
CA ASP A 94 -26.01 16.42 4.93
C ASP A 94 -26.85 15.67 5.98
N SER A 95 -26.19 14.79 6.73
CA SER A 95 -26.86 13.98 7.75
C SER A 95 -27.30 14.84 8.94
N ILE A 96 -28.55 14.64 9.38
CA ILE A 96 -29.07 15.29 10.57
C ILE A 96 -28.88 14.36 11.77
N VAL A 97 -28.20 14.85 12.80
CA VAL A 97 -27.93 14.13 14.04
C VAL A 97 -28.50 14.90 15.22
N ASP A 98 -29.07 14.19 16.19
CA ASP A 98 -29.72 14.80 17.39
C ASP A 98 -28.68 15.00 18.50
N GLY A 99 -27.55 14.30 18.46
CA GLY A 99 -26.47 14.41 19.45
C GLY A 99 -25.36 15.35 19.02
N CYS A 100 -24.41 15.57 19.92
CA CYS A 100 -23.23 16.41 19.69
C CYS A 100 -22.03 15.61 19.24
N SER A 101 -22.25 14.50 18.53
CA SER A 101 -21.18 13.68 17.94
C SER A 101 -21.67 12.87 16.75
N VAL A 102 -20.73 12.55 15.85
CA VAL A 102 -20.95 11.65 14.72
C VAL A 102 -19.66 10.90 14.43
N THR A 103 -19.78 9.67 13.93
CA THR A 103 -18.63 8.88 13.52
C THR A 103 -18.63 8.73 12.00
N GLY A 104 -17.49 9.01 11.37
CA GLY A 104 -17.26 8.84 9.95
C GLY A 104 -16.12 7.88 9.65
N LYS A 105 -16.06 7.37 8.43
CA LYS A 105 -14.92 6.60 7.92
C LYS A 105 -13.66 7.44 7.98
N ARG A 106 -12.54 6.83 8.35
CA ARG A 106 -11.21 7.41 8.32
C ARG A 106 -10.31 6.59 7.39
N GLU A 107 -9.61 7.29 6.52
CA GLU A 107 -8.56 6.72 5.68
C GLU A 107 -7.25 7.45 5.96
N GLU A 108 -6.13 6.78 5.69
CA GLU A 108 -4.81 7.40 5.74
C GLU A 108 -4.61 8.32 4.54
N ASP A 109 -3.78 9.34 4.75
CA ASP A 109 -3.34 10.27 3.72
C ASP A 109 -4.52 10.94 2.97
N VAL A 110 -5.49 11.48 3.72
CA VAL A 110 -6.65 12.21 3.21
C VAL A 110 -6.74 13.59 3.84
N ASN A 111 -7.08 14.58 3.04
CA ASN A 111 -7.45 15.93 3.50
C ASN A 111 -8.97 16.01 3.57
N TYR A 112 -9.50 16.23 4.76
CA TYR A 112 -10.93 16.28 5.02
C TYR A 112 -11.42 17.69 5.27
N LYS A 113 -12.69 17.91 4.94
CA LYS A 113 -13.45 19.07 5.38
C LYS A 113 -14.73 18.62 6.07
N LEU A 114 -14.88 18.99 7.34
CA LEU A 114 -16.08 18.77 8.13
C LEU A 114 -16.86 20.08 8.22
N THR A 115 -18.17 20.04 8.01
CA THR A 115 -19.06 21.17 8.26
C THR A 115 -20.19 20.75 9.20
N ILE A 116 -20.53 21.59 10.16
CA ILE A 116 -21.58 21.36 11.15
C ILE A 116 -22.44 22.62 11.26
N LEU A 117 -23.73 22.49 10.97
CA LEU A 117 -24.73 23.59 11.12
C LEU A 117 -25.70 23.22 12.21
N PRO A 118 -25.75 23.97 13.32
CA PRO A 118 -26.81 23.83 14.32
C PRO A 118 -28.17 24.21 13.74
N LEU A 119 -29.14 23.31 13.87
CA LEU A 119 -30.52 23.50 13.45
C LEU A 119 -31.37 23.94 14.64
N GLY A 120 -32.22 24.93 14.47
CA GLY A 120 -33.13 25.39 15.50
C GLY A 120 -34.22 24.36 15.84
N ASN A 121 -34.63 24.31 17.09
CA ASN A 121 -35.79 23.52 17.51
C ASN A 121 -37.08 24.17 17.01
N ALA A 122 -37.68 23.65 15.97
CA ALA A 122 -38.90 24.22 15.36
C ALA A 122 -40.11 24.23 16.30
N LYS A 123 -40.20 23.24 17.23
CA LYS A 123 -41.29 23.19 18.23
C LYS A 123 -41.21 24.34 19.26
N LYS A 124 -40.02 24.91 19.42
CA LYS A 124 -39.77 26.06 20.31
C LYS A 124 -39.69 27.39 19.54
N GLY A 125 -39.93 27.37 18.23
CA GLY A 125 -39.82 28.57 17.40
C GLY A 125 -38.38 29.04 17.17
N ASN A 126 -37.39 28.20 17.41
CA ASN A 126 -35.99 28.54 17.16
C ASN A 126 -35.61 28.35 15.70
N SER A 127 -34.83 29.27 15.18
CA SER A 127 -34.28 29.18 13.82
C SER A 127 -32.82 28.69 13.81
N ASP A 128 -32.41 28.15 12.66
CA ASP A 128 -31.07 27.63 12.45
C ASP A 128 -29.99 28.68 12.63
N ALA A 129 -28.77 28.23 12.93
CA ALA A 129 -27.59 29.09 12.97
C ALA A 129 -27.35 29.76 11.61
N THR A 130 -26.79 30.96 11.62
CA THR A 130 -26.53 31.75 10.41
C THR A 130 -25.34 31.17 9.58
N ALA A 131 -24.43 30.44 10.22
CA ALA A 131 -23.26 29.89 9.59
C ALA A 131 -22.92 28.50 10.16
N ALA A 132 -22.51 27.61 9.29
CA ALA A 132 -21.92 26.33 9.68
C ALA A 132 -20.49 26.54 10.19
N ALA A 133 -20.10 25.79 11.21
CA ALA A 133 -18.69 25.60 11.53
C ALA A 133 -18.03 24.78 10.42
N SER A 134 -16.82 25.17 10.01
CA SER A 134 -16.05 24.45 8.99
C SER A 134 -14.65 24.18 9.53
N LYS A 135 -14.26 22.89 9.55
CA LYS A 135 -12.93 22.46 10.00
C LYS A 135 -12.27 21.58 8.94
N GLU A 136 -11.13 22.04 8.42
CA GLU A 136 -10.27 21.24 7.59
C GLU A 136 -9.21 20.55 8.44
N PHE A 137 -8.91 19.30 8.13
CA PHE A 137 -7.89 18.52 8.82
C PHE A 137 -7.35 17.45 7.89
N SER A 138 -6.17 16.92 8.23
CA SER A 138 -5.46 15.94 7.42
C SER A 138 -5.12 14.70 8.23
N THR A 139 -5.15 13.53 7.59
CA THR A 139 -4.61 12.27 8.11
C THR A 139 -3.24 11.95 7.53
N PHE A 140 -2.69 12.80 6.67
CA PHE A 140 -1.30 12.68 6.24
C PHE A 140 -0.34 12.76 7.43
N THR A 141 0.66 11.89 7.44
CA THR A 141 1.79 12.06 8.36
C THR A 141 2.47 13.42 8.08
N PRO A 142 3.02 14.09 9.09
CA PRO A 142 3.65 15.40 8.89
C PRO A 142 4.70 15.41 7.78
N THR A 143 4.66 16.43 6.94
CA THR A 143 5.65 16.68 5.89
C THR A 143 6.95 17.21 6.53
N TYR A 144 8.08 16.60 6.17
CA TYR A 144 9.39 17.14 6.56
C TYR A 144 9.78 18.32 5.67
N LYS A 145 9.76 18.10 4.34
CA LYS A 145 10.00 19.16 3.35
C LYS A 145 9.12 18.95 2.12
N THR A 146 8.72 20.04 1.48
CA THR A 146 8.10 20.01 0.16
C THR A 146 9.15 20.30 -0.90
N ILE A 147 9.24 19.46 -1.93
CA ILE A 147 10.12 19.64 -3.09
C ILE A 147 9.34 20.43 -4.14
N PRO A 148 9.86 21.54 -4.65
CA PRO A 148 9.17 22.36 -5.65
C PRO A 148 9.03 21.60 -6.98
N ALA A 149 7.92 21.79 -7.67
CA ALA A 149 7.71 21.23 -9.01
C ALA A 149 8.79 21.74 -9.99
N GLY A 150 9.19 20.89 -10.93
CA GLY A 150 10.26 21.15 -11.88
C GLY A 150 11.66 20.79 -11.38
N ALA A 151 11.79 20.31 -10.11
CA ALA A 151 13.09 19.94 -9.58
C ALA A 151 13.62 18.64 -10.19
N ASP A 152 14.93 18.58 -10.43
CA ASP A 152 15.69 17.36 -10.54
C ASP A 152 16.00 16.86 -9.12
N LEU A 153 15.60 15.62 -8.80
CA LEU A 153 15.74 15.09 -7.44
C LEU A 153 17.21 14.86 -7.05
N ASN A 154 18.07 14.49 -7.99
CA ASN A 154 19.50 14.34 -7.72
C ASN A 154 20.13 15.68 -7.31
N GLU A 155 19.84 16.75 -8.07
CA GLU A 155 20.34 18.10 -7.78
C GLU A 155 19.73 18.64 -6.48
N TRP A 156 18.42 18.42 -6.30
CA TRP A 156 17.72 18.94 -5.13
C TRP A 156 18.24 18.32 -3.83
N PHE A 157 18.42 16.99 -3.76
CA PHE A 157 18.96 16.32 -2.57
C PHE A 157 20.44 16.64 -2.36
N ALA A 158 21.21 16.84 -3.43
CA ALA A 158 22.60 17.32 -3.31
C ALA A 158 22.68 18.72 -2.68
N ALA A 159 21.75 19.62 -3.02
CA ALA A 159 21.65 20.96 -2.45
C ALA A 159 20.96 20.99 -1.07
N ASN A 160 20.19 19.99 -0.74
CA ASN A 160 19.43 19.85 0.51
C ASN A 160 19.72 18.51 1.17
N PRO A 161 20.94 18.25 1.65
CA PRO A 161 21.30 16.97 2.21
C PRO A 161 20.40 16.59 3.38
N ILE A 162 20.14 15.29 3.51
CA ILE A 162 19.37 14.74 4.62
C ILE A 162 20.25 14.79 5.88
N PRO A 163 19.72 15.28 7.01
CA PRO A 163 20.53 15.39 8.23
C PRO A 163 20.95 14.03 8.79
N ASP A 164 22.22 13.88 9.17
CA ASP A 164 22.74 12.63 9.73
C ASP A 164 22.07 12.24 11.06
N ASP A 165 21.56 13.21 11.83
CA ASP A 165 20.82 12.98 13.08
C ASP A 165 19.40 12.47 12.88
N SER A 166 18.95 12.36 11.62
CA SER A 166 17.65 11.80 11.26
C SER A 166 17.67 10.29 10.94
N ILE A 167 18.81 9.64 11.07
CA ILE A 167 18.90 8.17 10.88
C ILE A 167 17.91 7.46 11.80
N GLY A 168 17.10 6.56 11.21
CA GLY A 168 16.03 5.84 11.92
C GLY A 168 14.70 6.60 12.03
N VAL A 169 14.63 7.85 11.56
CA VAL A 169 13.41 8.66 11.50
C VAL A 169 12.88 8.69 10.07
N ASN A 170 11.60 8.39 9.89
CA ASN A 170 10.96 8.50 8.57
C ASN A 170 10.73 9.97 8.20
N LEU A 171 11.42 10.44 7.18
CA LEU A 171 11.29 11.80 6.65
C LEU A 171 10.37 11.81 5.43
N ASN A 172 9.22 12.47 5.56
CA ASN A 172 8.25 12.58 4.47
C ASN A 172 8.56 13.79 3.60
N TYR A 173 8.95 13.54 2.36
CA TYR A 173 9.15 14.55 1.33
C TYR A 173 7.92 14.61 0.41
N ASP A 174 7.22 15.74 0.43
CA ASP A 174 6.04 15.95 -0.39
C ASP A 174 6.45 16.53 -1.76
N LEU A 175 6.02 15.88 -2.80
CA LEU A 175 5.99 16.38 -4.17
C LEU A 175 4.64 17.07 -4.40
N GLN A 176 4.67 18.22 -5.08
CA GLN A 176 3.44 18.98 -5.35
C GLN A 176 2.50 18.20 -6.27
N ALA A 177 1.22 18.23 -5.97
CA ALA A 177 0.17 17.59 -6.75
C ALA A 177 0.25 17.97 -8.23
N GLY A 178 0.30 16.97 -9.13
CA GLY A 178 0.45 17.16 -10.57
C GLY A 178 1.79 17.77 -11.01
N GLY A 179 2.74 17.96 -10.09
CA GLY A 179 4.08 18.47 -10.39
C GLY A 179 4.91 17.47 -11.17
N SER A 180 5.82 17.98 -12.02
CA SER A 180 6.78 17.18 -12.76
C SER A 180 8.14 17.27 -12.11
N TYR A 181 8.84 16.15 -12.02
CA TYR A 181 10.17 15.99 -11.41
C TYR A 181 11.02 15.10 -12.29
N THR A 182 12.35 15.17 -12.14
CA THR A 182 13.28 14.28 -12.85
C THR A 182 14.18 13.53 -11.88
N VAL A 183 14.63 12.35 -12.30
CA VAL A 183 15.78 11.65 -11.75
C VAL A 183 16.80 11.54 -12.89
N SER A 184 17.91 12.26 -12.77
CA SER A 184 18.93 12.39 -13.83
C SER A 184 20.15 11.49 -13.62
N GLY A 185 20.05 10.47 -12.73
CA GLY A 185 21.13 9.55 -12.44
C GLY A 185 20.85 8.65 -11.27
N TYR A 186 21.91 8.14 -10.67
CA TYR A 186 21.84 7.30 -9.47
C TYR A 186 21.50 8.17 -8.25
N LEU A 187 20.26 8.12 -7.79
CA LEU A 187 19.80 8.77 -6.56
C LEU A 187 19.87 7.76 -5.42
N ASP A 188 20.62 8.09 -4.36
CA ASP A 188 20.82 7.19 -3.22
C ASP A 188 20.45 7.87 -1.91
N PHE A 189 19.52 7.27 -1.18
CA PHE A 189 19.13 7.72 0.16
C PHE A 189 19.93 7.03 1.28
N ASP A 190 20.69 5.99 0.92
CA ASP A 190 21.57 5.22 1.81
C ASP A 190 20.92 4.89 3.17
N ALA A 191 21.50 5.35 4.28
CA ALA A 191 21.05 5.07 5.64
C ALA A 191 19.81 5.85 6.11
N HIS A 192 19.25 6.70 5.25
CA HIS A 192 18.13 7.56 5.62
C HIS A 192 16.78 6.94 5.22
N TRP A 193 15.86 6.90 6.17
CA TRP A 193 14.49 6.48 5.92
C TRP A 193 13.69 7.60 5.26
N VAL A 194 13.40 7.43 3.98
CA VAL A 194 12.73 8.43 3.15
C VAL A 194 11.38 7.94 2.67
N THR A 195 10.39 8.81 2.75
CA THR A 195 9.13 8.69 2.03
C THR A 195 9.05 9.79 0.97
N LEU A 196 8.97 9.41 -0.31
CA LEU A 196 8.58 10.29 -1.41
C LEU A 196 7.09 10.09 -1.69
N ARG A 197 6.31 11.15 -1.68
CA ARG A 197 4.89 11.06 -1.97
C ARG A 197 4.35 12.31 -2.64
N SER A 198 3.32 12.16 -3.48
CA SER A 198 2.50 13.30 -3.86
C SER A 198 1.68 13.76 -2.66
N ASN A 199 1.48 15.06 -2.50
CA ASN A 199 0.59 15.60 -1.47
C ASN A 199 -0.91 15.51 -1.86
N SER A 200 -1.22 14.77 -2.94
CA SER A 200 -2.58 14.46 -3.38
C SER A 200 -2.64 13.05 -3.97
N LYS A 201 -3.61 12.27 -3.55
CA LYS A 201 -3.90 10.94 -4.12
C LYS A 201 -4.52 11.04 -5.52
N SER A 202 -5.40 12.00 -5.74
CA SER A 202 -6.17 12.16 -6.98
C SER A 202 -5.40 12.90 -8.08
N ASN A 203 -4.28 13.56 -7.74
CA ASN A 203 -3.43 14.27 -8.69
C ASN A 203 -1.96 13.94 -8.42
N PRO A 204 -1.50 12.73 -8.78
CA PRO A 204 -0.14 12.27 -8.50
C PRO A 204 0.92 13.15 -9.16
N ALA A 205 2.04 13.33 -8.48
CA ALA A 205 3.23 13.93 -9.08
C ALA A 205 3.90 12.93 -10.03
N THR A 206 4.50 13.44 -11.12
CA THR A 206 5.22 12.63 -12.09
C THR A 206 6.72 12.73 -11.87
N ILE A 207 7.42 11.59 -11.83
CA ILE A 207 8.87 11.48 -11.79
C ILE A 207 9.35 10.83 -13.09
N THR A 208 10.09 11.58 -13.90
CA THR A 208 10.65 11.09 -15.17
C THR A 208 12.12 10.72 -14.99
N TYR A 209 12.50 9.52 -15.39
CA TYR A 209 13.88 9.06 -15.45
C TYR A 209 14.49 9.55 -16.77
N THR A 210 15.53 10.41 -16.68
CA THR A 210 16.07 11.13 -17.83
C THR A 210 17.44 10.64 -18.29
N ASP A 211 18.08 9.75 -17.54
CA ASP A 211 19.42 9.23 -17.85
C ASP A 211 19.44 7.69 -17.76
N ALA A 212 20.33 7.08 -18.49
CA ALA A 212 20.51 5.61 -18.51
C ALA A 212 20.83 5.02 -17.11
N ALA A 213 21.47 5.80 -16.23
CA ALA A 213 21.76 5.41 -14.86
C ALA A 213 20.67 5.79 -13.85
N SER A 214 19.55 6.38 -14.29
CA SER A 214 18.46 6.80 -13.41
C SER A 214 17.90 5.64 -12.62
N SER A 215 17.99 5.73 -11.29
CA SER A 215 17.54 4.72 -10.34
C SER A 215 17.43 5.35 -8.95
N ILE A 216 16.46 4.94 -8.15
CA ILE A 216 16.33 5.33 -6.73
C ILE A 216 16.80 4.17 -5.87
N ASN A 217 17.77 4.43 -4.98
CA ASN A 217 18.43 3.40 -4.19
C ASN A 217 18.40 3.75 -2.70
N PHE A 218 18.48 2.71 -1.85
CA PHE A 218 18.38 2.88 -0.41
C PHE A 218 19.03 1.72 0.36
N ALA A 219 19.51 1.99 1.57
CA ALA A 219 19.96 1.03 2.55
C ALA A 219 19.25 1.22 3.91
N ALA A 220 18.18 1.99 3.92
CA ALA A 220 17.19 2.15 4.98
C ALA A 220 15.79 1.93 4.40
N PRO A 221 14.72 1.85 5.20
CA PRO A 221 13.38 1.75 4.67
C PRO A 221 13.05 2.90 3.70
N PHE A 222 12.36 2.58 2.61
CA PHE A 222 11.97 3.56 1.60
C PHE A 222 10.49 3.40 1.26
N ASN A 223 9.80 4.53 1.12
CA ASN A 223 8.40 4.53 0.73
C ASN A 223 8.19 5.43 -0.48
N ALA A 224 7.44 4.94 -1.48
CA ALA A 224 6.91 5.71 -2.58
C ALA A 224 5.39 5.62 -2.58
N LYS A 225 4.69 6.78 -2.59
CA LYS A 225 3.23 6.81 -2.50
C LYS A 225 2.62 7.84 -3.45
N TYR A 226 1.55 7.45 -4.15
CA TYR A 226 0.77 8.37 -5.00
C TYR A 226 1.61 9.06 -6.07
N LEU A 227 2.48 8.30 -6.72
CA LEU A 227 3.42 8.80 -7.72
C LEU A 227 3.18 8.13 -9.06
N HIS A 228 3.45 8.88 -10.12
CA HIS A 228 3.57 8.36 -11.47
C HIS A 228 5.04 8.40 -11.89
N PHE A 229 5.58 7.26 -12.35
CA PHE A 229 6.95 7.14 -12.84
C PHE A 229 6.95 6.90 -14.35
N ASP A 230 7.65 7.75 -15.10
CA ASP A 230 8.00 7.47 -16.49
C ASP A 230 9.47 7.06 -16.57
N CYS A 231 9.69 5.78 -16.85
CA CYS A 231 11.00 5.15 -16.80
C CYS A 231 11.67 5.04 -18.18
N ALA A 232 11.19 5.75 -19.21
CA ALA A 232 11.68 5.63 -20.59
C ALA A 232 13.19 5.90 -20.75
N GLY A 233 13.77 6.78 -19.93
CA GLY A 233 15.19 7.12 -19.99
C GLY A 233 16.14 6.12 -19.35
N MET A 234 15.65 5.17 -18.52
CA MET A 234 16.50 4.22 -17.83
C MET A 234 17.06 3.12 -18.74
N ALA A 235 18.24 2.58 -18.39
CA ALA A 235 18.82 1.47 -19.10
C ALA A 235 18.16 0.14 -18.72
N ALA A 236 18.22 -0.84 -19.64
CA ALA A 236 17.61 -2.17 -19.47
C ALA A 236 18.24 -3.05 -18.35
N ASN A 237 19.43 -2.71 -17.88
CA ASN A 237 20.19 -3.52 -16.92
C ASN A 237 20.23 -2.92 -15.50
N ILE A 238 19.37 -1.99 -15.21
CA ILE A 238 19.21 -1.38 -13.86
C ILE A 238 17.75 -1.48 -13.41
N GLY A 239 17.49 -1.10 -12.15
CA GLY A 239 16.15 -1.06 -11.57
C GLY A 239 15.60 0.34 -11.45
N VAL A 240 14.27 0.46 -11.49
CA VAL A 240 13.59 1.68 -11.00
C VAL A 240 14.02 1.92 -9.56
N PHE A 241 14.02 0.85 -8.77
CA PHE A 241 14.51 0.84 -7.40
C PHE A 241 15.64 -0.18 -7.22
N GLY A 242 16.46 0.04 -6.19
CA GLY A 242 17.48 -0.93 -5.79
C GLY A 242 18.03 -0.64 -4.39
N PHE A 243 18.86 -1.54 -3.89
CA PHE A 243 19.63 -1.24 -2.69
C PHE A 243 20.83 -0.33 -3.02
N SER A 244 21.28 0.44 -2.03
CA SER A 244 22.45 1.31 -2.16
C SER A 244 23.69 0.56 -2.61
N LYS A 245 24.45 1.15 -3.49
CA LYS A 245 25.65 0.53 -4.06
C LYS A 245 26.78 0.39 -3.04
N GLU A 246 26.93 1.37 -2.17
CA GLU A 246 27.97 1.44 -1.14
C GLU A 246 27.32 1.88 0.17
N PRO A 247 26.55 0.98 0.85
CA PRO A 247 25.77 1.36 2.00
C PRO A 247 26.68 1.74 3.18
N THR A 248 26.42 2.93 3.74
CA THR A 248 27.08 3.42 4.96
C THR A 248 26.30 3.07 6.23
N ALA A 249 25.06 2.62 6.11
CA ALA A 249 24.24 2.18 7.22
C ALA A 249 24.94 1.10 8.05
N ALA A 250 24.73 1.13 9.37
CA ALA A 250 25.31 0.17 10.29
C ALA A 250 24.92 -1.26 9.92
N ARG A 251 25.90 -2.15 9.96
CA ARG A 251 25.70 -3.58 9.73
C ARG A 251 25.40 -4.29 11.03
N ASP A 252 24.47 -5.24 10.96
CA ASP A 252 24.27 -6.19 12.05
C ASP A 252 25.55 -7.00 12.30
N GLU A 253 26.04 -7.02 13.54
CA GLU A 253 27.31 -7.64 13.89
C GLU A 253 27.32 -9.15 13.68
N ALA A 254 26.18 -9.82 13.87
CA ALA A 254 26.10 -11.27 13.79
C ALA A 254 26.05 -11.77 12.33
N THR A 255 25.42 -11.01 11.43
CA THR A 255 25.18 -11.43 10.05
C THR A 255 26.02 -10.68 9.02
N GLY A 256 26.49 -9.49 9.36
CA GLY A 256 27.20 -8.57 8.48
C GLY A 256 26.31 -7.93 7.41
N PHE A 257 24.99 -8.00 7.58
CA PHE A 257 24.01 -7.33 6.71
C PHE A 257 23.67 -5.94 7.22
N VAL A 258 23.41 -5.02 6.30
CA VAL A 258 22.55 -3.87 6.58
C VAL A 258 21.12 -4.37 6.55
N ILE A 259 20.45 -4.39 7.69
CA ILE A 259 19.06 -4.84 7.81
C ILE A 259 18.18 -3.59 7.93
N LEU A 260 17.26 -3.41 6.98
CA LEU A 260 16.34 -2.30 7.00
C LEU A 260 15.39 -2.42 8.20
N GLY A 261 15.47 -1.50 9.15
CA GLY A 261 14.75 -1.52 10.42
C GLY A 261 13.25 -1.18 10.35
N GLY A 262 12.64 -1.20 9.16
CA GLY A 262 11.23 -0.91 8.95
C GLY A 262 10.76 -1.44 7.60
N ASN A 263 9.49 -1.14 7.28
CA ASN A 263 8.88 -1.60 6.05
C ASN A 263 9.31 -0.72 4.86
N THR A 264 9.64 -1.36 3.74
CA THR A 264 9.76 -0.71 2.44
C THR A 264 8.43 -0.85 1.72
N THR A 265 7.84 0.26 1.26
CA THR A 265 6.52 0.25 0.65
C THR A 265 6.49 1.06 -0.65
N ILE A 266 5.97 0.45 -1.70
CA ILE A 266 5.66 1.11 -2.97
C ILE A 266 4.15 0.95 -3.17
N VAL A 267 3.41 2.02 -2.99
CA VAL A 267 1.94 1.91 -2.95
C VAL A 267 1.24 3.01 -3.75
N ASN A 268 0.07 2.67 -4.29
CA ASN A 268 -0.80 3.61 -5.00
C ASN A 268 -0.05 4.40 -6.10
N SER A 269 0.80 3.72 -6.85
CA SER A 269 1.70 4.35 -7.83
C SER A 269 1.66 3.64 -9.17
N THR A 270 1.97 4.38 -10.23
CA THR A 270 2.00 3.85 -11.60
C THR A 270 3.39 4.00 -12.19
N PHE A 271 3.78 3.04 -13.02
CA PHE A 271 5.10 2.98 -13.63
C PHE A 271 4.96 2.67 -15.11
N ASP A 272 5.32 3.62 -15.95
CA ASP A 272 5.32 3.45 -17.39
C ASP A 272 6.75 3.28 -17.92
N ASN A 273 6.86 2.60 -19.05
CA ASN A 273 8.12 2.45 -19.81
C ASN A 273 9.27 1.84 -18.98
N VAL A 274 8.97 0.85 -18.12
CA VAL A 274 10.02 0.19 -17.35
C VAL A 274 10.86 -0.70 -18.27
N ASN A 275 11.96 -0.16 -18.78
CA ASN A 275 12.85 -0.81 -19.72
C ASN A 275 13.77 -1.86 -19.06
N GLY A 276 14.05 -1.69 -17.77
CA GLY A 276 14.89 -2.56 -16.96
C GLY A 276 14.08 -3.40 -15.98
N TYR A 277 14.53 -3.38 -14.73
CA TYR A 277 13.87 -4.06 -13.63
C TYR A 277 12.99 -3.10 -12.85
N PHE A 278 11.93 -3.60 -12.22
CA PHE A 278 11.22 -2.82 -11.21
C PHE A 278 12.09 -2.67 -9.96
N PHE A 279 12.70 -3.77 -9.48
CA PHE A 279 13.68 -3.74 -8.40
C PHE A 279 14.91 -4.57 -8.78
N TRP A 280 16.11 -3.98 -8.66
CA TRP A 280 17.34 -4.64 -9.04
C TRP A 280 18.44 -4.49 -8.01
N ASP A 281 19.02 -5.61 -7.59
CA ASP A 281 20.23 -5.64 -6.82
C ASP A 281 21.04 -6.89 -7.15
N ASN A 282 21.86 -6.80 -8.18
CA ASN A 282 22.74 -7.88 -8.64
C ASN A 282 24.21 -7.54 -8.35
N ARG A 283 24.50 -6.94 -7.21
CA ARG A 283 25.82 -6.47 -6.83
C ARG A 283 26.40 -7.37 -5.75
N LYS A 284 27.43 -8.11 -6.05
CA LYS A 284 28.04 -9.07 -5.14
C LYS A 284 28.63 -8.36 -3.91
N GLY A 285 28.30 -8.86 -2.73
CA GLY A 285 28.92 -8.46 -1.48
C GLY A 285 28.27 -7.29 -0.75
N GLN A 286 27.21 -6.68 -1.28
CA GLN A 286 26.52 -5.55 -0.63
C GLN A 286 25.85 -5.92 0.67
N LYS A 287 25.20 -7.08 0.74
CA LYS A 287 24.52 -7.59 1.93
C LYS A 287 23.57 -6.55 2.55
N VAL A 288 22.60 -6.11 1.78
CA VAL A 288 21.46 -5.30 2.25
C VAL A 288 20.23 -6.17 2.27
N ALA A 289 19.43 -6.10 3.33
CA ALA A 289 18.23 -6.91 3.46
C ALA A 289 17.01 -6.07 3.87
N ALA A 290 15.97 -6.11 3.06
CA ALA A 290 14.64 -5.66 3.43
C ALA A 290 13.91 -6.76 4.20
N VAL A 291 13.47 -6.46 5.43
CA VAL A 291 12.68 -7.41 6.24
C VAL A 291 11.29 -7.55 5.66
N GLN A 292 10.65 -6.43 5.33
CA GLN A 292 9.33 -6.41 4.70
C GLN A 292 9.35 -5.49 3.48
N PHE A 293 8.85 -5.99 2.36
CA PHE A 293 8.72 -5.24 1.11
C PHE A 293 7.29 -5.40 0.57
N LEU A 294 6.55 -4.30 0.56
CA LEU A 294 5.16 -4.25 0.12
C LEU A 294 5.06 -3.48 -1.20
N ILE A 295 4.42 -4.09 -2.19
CA ILE A 295 3.93 -3.44 -3.40
C ILE A 295 2.42 -3.60 -3.40
N ASP A 296 1.69 -2.50 -3.27
CA ASP A 296 0.24 -2.54 -3.18
C ASP A 296 -0.41 -1.46 -4.03
N ASN A 297 -1.48 -1.83 -4.72
CA ASN A 297 -2.25 -0.95 -5.57
C ASN A 297 -1.39 -0.20 -6.61
N CYS A 298 -0.48 -0.93 -7.28
CA CYS A 298 0.42 -0.40 -8.30
C CYS A 298 0.08 -0.94 -9.70
N VAL A 299 0.39 -0.14 -10.72
CA VAL A 299 0.38 -0.57 -12.13
C VAL A 299 1.77 -0.41 -12.72
N VAL A 300 2.33 -1.49 -13.25
CA VAL A 300 3.70 -1.52 -13.78
C VAL A 300 3.70 -2.00 -15.22
N ALA A 301 3.94 -1.08 -16.14
CA ALA A 301 4.11 -1.33 -17.56
C ALA A 301 5.57 -1.61 -17.89
N LEU A 302 5.87 -2.86 -18.21
CA LEU A 302 7.21 -3.31 -18.58
C LEU A 302 7.39 -3.23 -20.11
N THR A 303 8.49 -2.62 -20.52
CA THR A 303 8.85 -2.44 -21.95
C THR A 303 10.29 -2.87 -22.20
N PRO A 304 10.68 -4.13 -21.85
CA PRO A 304 12.05 -4.57 -22.00
C PRO A 304 12.46 -4.53 -23.48
N PRO A 305 13.71 -4.14 -23.81
CA PRO A 305 14.22 -4.24 -25.16
C PRO A 305 14.18 -5.68 -25.68
N ALA A 306 14.10 -5.83 -27.00
CA ALA A 306 14.12 -7.15 -27.64
C ALA A 306 15.31 -8.00 -27.21
N PHE A 307 15.08 -9.29 -26.97
CA PHE A 307 16.08 -10.29 -26.61
C PHE A 307 16.83 -10.04 -25.28
N VAL A 308 16.37 -9.14 -24.45
CA VAL A 308 16.93 -8.94 -23.12
C VAL A 308 16.22 -9.88 -22.13
N LYS A 309 17.01 -10.72 -21.46
CA LYS A 309 16.52 -11.54 -20.34
C LYS A 309 16.48 -10.67 -19.10
N ALA A 310 15.32 -10.15 -18.78
CA ALA A 310 15.09 -9.30 -17.62
C ALA A 310 14.23 -10.01 -16.57
N GLY A 311 14.17 -9.47 -15.38
CA GLY A 311 13.25 -9.88 -14.30
C GLY A 311 12.54 -8.66 -13.74
N VAL A 312 11.45 -8.88 -13.02
CA VAL A 312 10.76 -7.77 -12.34
C VAL A 312 11.49 -7.42 -11.05
N ILE A 313 11.77 -8.43 -10.22
CA ILE A 313 12.56 -8.29 -8.98
C ILE A 313 13.79 -9.21 -9.07
N TRP A 314 14.97 -8.61 -8.94
CA TRP A 314 16.24 -9.33 -9.06
C TRP A 314 17.18 -8.98 -7.90
N THR A 315 17.36 -9.94 -6.97
CA THR A 315 18.29 -9.80 -5.84
C THR A 315 19.35 -10.90 -5.83
N ASN A 316 19.76 -11.35 -7.02
CA ASN A 316 20.49 -12.61 -7.19
C ASN A 316 21.87 -12.65 -6.51
N ASN A 317 22.60 -11.54 -6.46
CA ASN A 317 23.97 -11.50 -5.95
C ASN A 317 24.19 -10.49 -4.80
N GLY A 318 23.28 -9.57 -4.56
CA GLY A 318 23.54 -8.42 -3.71
C GLY A 318 22.81 -8.43 -2.38
N GLY A 319 21.48 -8.42 -2.46
CA GLY A 319 20.60 -8.25 -1.33
C GLY A 319 19.66 -9.42 -1.06
N HIS A 320 18.78 -9.19 -0.10
CA HIS A 320 17.73 -10.13 0.26
C HIS A 320 16.44 -9.38 0.59
N ILE A 321 15.30 -9.92 0.14
CA ILE A 321 13.97 -9.53 0.59
C ILE A 321 13.40 -10.70 1.36
N ASN A 322 13.11 -10.50 2.65
CA ASN A 322 12.65 -11.59 3.52
C ASN A 322 11.16 -11.86 3.32
N ASP A 323 10.35 -10.84 3.49
CA ASP A 323 8.90 -10.94 3.31
C ASP A 323 8.47 -10.01 2.17
N LEU A 324 8.07 -10.60 1.04
CA LEU A 324 7.55 -9.91 -0.12
C LEU A 324 6.05 -10.05 -0.18
N THR A 325 5.33 -8.93 -0.27
CA THR A 325 3.90 -8.92 -0.56
C THR A 325 3.63 -8.06 -1.78
N ILE A 326 2.90 -8.63 -2.74
CA ILE A 326 2.34 -7.93 -3.89
C ILE A 326 0.83 -8.12 -3.85
N SER A 327 0.11 -7.02 -3.76
CA SER A 327 -1.35 -7.04 -3.67
C SER A 327 -1.99 -5.95 -4.52
N ASN A 328 -3.22 -6.19 -4.95
CA ASN A 328 -4.05 -5.21 -5.66
C ASN A 328 -3.31 -4.51 -6.82
N SER A 329 -2.45 -5.24 -7.52
CA SER A 329 -1.48 -4.65 -8.46
C SER A 329 -1.51 -5.35 -9.81
N THR A 330 -1.16 -4.59 -10.86
CA THR A 330 -1.03 -5.12 -12.22
C THR A 330 0.39 -4.98 -12.73
N PHE A 331 0.99 -6.09 -13.16
CA PHE A 331 2.27 -6.11 -13.86
C PHE A 331 2.07 -6.67 -15.26
N TYR A 332 2.50 -5.94 -16.26
CA TYR A 332 2.29 -6.37 -17.63
C TYR A 332 3.44 -6.00 -18.57
N ASN A 333 3.68 -6.85 -19.57
CA ASN A 333 4.68 -6.64 -20.59
C ASN A 333 3.99 -6.34 -21.93
N LEU A 334 4.22 -5.17 -22.48
CA LEU A 334 3.69 -4.74 -23.78
C LEU A 334 4.63 -5.04 -24.97
N THR A 335 5.88 -5.39 -24.71
CA THR A 335 6.86 -5.63 -25.77
C THR A 335 6.77 -7.05 -26.27
N GLU A 336 6.46 -7.25 -27.56
CA GLU A 336 6.35 -8.58 -28.16
C GLU A 336 7.69 -9.31 -28.23
N ALA A 337 8.78 -8.59 -28.46
CA ALA A 337 10.12 -9.16 -28.63
C ALA A 337 10.96 -9.15 -27.36
N GLY A 338 10.47 -8.51 -26.28
CA GLY A 338 11.12 -8.48 -24.99
C GLY A 338 10.58 -9.58 -24.07
N ASP A 339 11.43 -10.17 -23.26
CA ASP A 339 11.06 -11.25 -22.36
C ASP A 339 11.35 -10.89 -20.91
N ILE A 340 10.31 -10.80 -20.10
CA ILE A 340 10.45 -10.77 -18.67
C ILE A 340 10.63 -12.21 -18.18
N TYR A 341 11.88 -12.60 -18.05
CA TYR A 341 12.27 -13.98 -17.79
C TYR A 341 11.86 -14.45 -16.39
N TYR A 342 12.04 -13.59 -15.39
CA TYR A 342 11.71 -13.90 -14.01
C TYR A 342 10.78 -12.84 -13.44
N PHE A 343 9.84 -13.25 -12.59
CA PHE A 343 9.13 -12.29 -11.75
C PHE A 343 9.97 -11.93 -10.51
N TYR A 344 10.40 -12.95 -9.74
CA TYR A 344 11.28 -12.74 -8.61
C TYR A 344 12.42 -13.78 -8.61
N GLN A 345 13.64 -13.29 -8.76
CA GLN A 345 14.84 -14.09 -8.71
C GLN A 345 15.75 -13.62 -7.59
N ALA A 346 15.96 -14.48 -6.60
CA ALA A 346 17.03 -14.34 -5.61
C ALA A 346 18.01 -15.51 -5.74
N GLY A 347 19.28 -15.27 -5.42
CA GLY A 347 20.31 -16.28 -5.66
C GLY A 347 21.14 -16.63 -4.43
N MET A 348 21.75 -15.63 -3.83
CA MET A 348 22.86 -15.83 -2.92
C MET A 348 22.46 -15.99 -1.46
N TYR A 349 21.49 -15.18 -0.99
CA TYR A 349 21.16 -15.06 0.43
C TYR A 349 19.78 -15.58 0.76
N ARG A 350 19.60 -15.98 2.01
CA ARG A 350 18.40 -16.63 2.55
C ARG A 350 17.99 -15.98 3.87
N ALA A 351 16.78 -16.25 4.33
CA ALA A 351 16.29 -15.78 5.62
C ALA A 351 17.25 -16.06 6.80
N LYS A 352 17.83 -17.25 6.84
CA LYS A 352 18.81 -17.62 7.88
C LYS A 352 20.08 -16.74 7.86
N ASP A 353 20.46 -16.20 6.71
CA ASP A 353 21.68 -15.41 6.56
C ASP A 353 21.55 -14.00 7.14
N ILE A 354 20.31 -13.56 7.35
CA ILE A 354 19.95 -12.33 8.06
C ILE A 354 19.43 -12.58 9.49
N GLY A 355 19.55 -13.81 10.00
CA GLY A 355 19.07 -14.16 11.34
C GLY A 355 17.55 -14.33 11.45
N ALA A 356 16.81 -14.33 10.33
CA ALA A 356 15.37 -14.52 10.36
C ALA A 356 14.99 -15.98 10.55
N THR A 357 13.92 -16.23 11.31
CA THR A 357 13.36 -17.57 11.58
C THR A 357 12.28 -17.98 10.59
N SER A 358 11.73 -17.02 9.87
CA SER A 358 10.72 -17.24 8.82
C SER A 358 10.90 -16.27 7.67
N ASN A 359 10.33 -16.59 6.54
CA ASN A 359 10.18 -15.71 5.40
C ASN A 359 8.89 -16.00 4.63
N SER A 360 8.43 -15.03 3.84
CA SER A 360 7.20 -15.19 3.08
C SER A 360 7.28 -14.56 1.68
N ILE A 361 6.48 -15.11 0.78
CA ILE A 361 6.17 -14.51 -0.50
C ILE A 361 4.66 -14.61 -0.74
N THR A 362 4.02 -13.47 -0.94
CA THR A 362 2.56 -13.36 -1.08
C THR A 362 2.21 -12.58 -2.33
N TYR A 363 1.42 -13.21 -3.22
CA TYR A 363 0.73 -12.55 -4.33
C TYR A 363 -0.77 -12.65 -4.10
N LYS A 364 -1.46 -11.53 -4.09
CA LYS A 364 -2.89 -11.49 -3.80
C LYS A 364 -3.61 -10.43 -4.62
N ASN A 365 -4.82 -10.76 -5.09
CA ASN A 365 -5.68 -9.83 -5.82
C ASN A 365 -4.93 -9.04 -6.91
N SER A 366 -4.11 -9.72 -7.71
CA SER A 366 -3.21 -9.07 -8.66
C SER A 366 -3.34 -9.68 -10.06
N THR A 367 -3.04 -8.88 -11.07
CA THR A 367 -3.09 -9.27 -12.47
C THR A 367 -1.70 -9.25 -13.06
N PHE A 368 -1.31 -10.35 -13.70
CA PHE A 368 -0.02 -10.51 -14.38
C PHE A 368 -0.25 -10.87 -15.84
N TYR A 369 0.35 -10.12 -16.75
CA TYR A 369 0.17 -10.31 -18.19
C TYR A 369 1.50 -10.41 -18.89
N ARG A 370 1.74 -11.52 -19.61
CA ARG A 370 2.94 -11.79 -20.42
C ARG A 370 4.27 -11.74 -19.65
N ILE A 371 4.25 -12.11 -18.39
CA ILE A 371 5.48 -12.26 -17.58
C ILE A 371 5.99 -13.69 -17.73
N GLY A 372 7.24 -13.85 -18.16
CA GLY A 372 7.80 -15.17 -18.51
C GLY A 372 7.22 -15.78 -19.79
N TYR A 373 6.60 -15.00 -20.63
CA TYR A 373 5.82 -15.45 -21.79
C TYR A 373 6.65 -16.22 -22.83
N LEU A 374 7.81 -15.70 -23.18
CA LEU A 374 8.69 -16.33 -24.16
C LEU A 374 9.64 -17.38 -23.55
N ASN A 375 9.63 -17.52 -22.23
CA ASN A 375 10.54 -18.38 -21.51
C ASN A 375 9.87 -19.62 -20.93
N ASN A 376 10.45 -20.75 -21.21
CA ASN A 376 10.01 -22.02 -20.66
C ASN A 376 10.38 -22.26 -19.20
N GLU A 377 11.18 -21.40 -18.57
CA GLU A 377 11.78 -21.65 -17.26
C GLU A 377 11.58 -20.51 -16.23
N GLY A 378 10.76 -19.50 -16.56
CA GLY A 378 10.53 -18.35 -15.69
C GLY A 378 10.26 -18.70 -14.22
N GLU A 379 10.89 -17.99 -13.30
CA GLU A 379 10.72 -18.16 -11.88
C GLU A 379 9.76 -17.10 -11.32
N TRP A 380 8.86 -17.54 -10.46
CA TRP A 380 7.86 -16.69 -9.83
C TRP A 380 8.12 -16.46 -8.35
N GLY A 381 8.96 -17.28 -7.74
CA GLY A 381 9.30 -17.21 -6.34
C GLY A 381 10.79 -16.96 -6.09
N ASN A 382 11.10 -16.52 -4.89
CA ASN A 382 12.48 -16.40 -4.43
C ASN A 382 13.08 -17.78 -4.19
N TYR A 383 13.85 -18.22 -5.11
CA TYR A 383 14.43 -19.55 -5.18
C TYR A 383 15.29 -19.96 -3.98
N ASN A 384 16.28 -19.13 -3.62
CA ASN A 384 17.18 -19.43 -2.52
C ASN A 384 16.75 -18.78 -1.19
N GLY A 385 16.07 -17.66 -1.25
CA GLY A 385 15.59 -16.96 -0.07
C GLY A 385 14.59 -17.77 0.74
N MET A 386 13.81 -18.62 0.04
CA MET A 386 12.81 -19.50 0.63
C MET A 386 13.35 -20.89 0.98
N ASN A 387 14.58 -21.22 0.60
CA ASN A 387 15.18 -22.54 0.83
C ASN A 387 16.20 -22.48 1.97
N GLY A 388 15.79 -22.81 3.16
CA GLY A 388 16.65 -22.81 4.32
C GLY A 388 16.04 -23.57 5.49
N LYS A 389 16.61 -23.40 6.69
CA LYS A 389 16.06 -23.93 7.93
C LYS A 389 14.96 -23.03 8.52
N ALA A 390 14.73 -21.84 7.93
CA ALA A 390 13.65 -20.97 8.32
C ALA A 390 12.30 -21.53 7.84
N GLU A 391 11.24 -21.26 8.55
CA GLU A 391 9.89 -21.54 8.08
C GLU A 391 9.55 -20.61 6.90
N SER A 392 9.17 -21.19 5.79
CA SER A 392 8.86 -20.45 4.57
C SER A 392 7.38 -20.56 4.24
N TYR A 393 6.77 -19.43 3.90
CA TYR A 393 5.35 -19.32 3.59
C TYR A 393 5.17 -18.82 2.16
N TRP A 394 4.35 -19.56 1.38
CA TRP A 394 3.98 -19.21 0.02
C TRP A 394 2.49 -18.98 -0.07
N THR A 395 2.07 -17.81 -0.49
CA THR A 395 0.65 -17.49 -0.69
C THR A 395 0.43 -16.91 -2.08
N MET A 396 -0.50 -17.48 -2.81
CA MET A 396 -0.93 -16.99 -4.12
C MET A 396 -2.44 -17.16 -4.23
N THR A 397 -3.19 -16.08 -4.04
CA THR A 397 -4.64 -16.12 -4.00
C THR A 397 -5.27 -14.99 -4.80
N ASP A 398 -6.40 -15.30 -5.40
CA ASP A 398 -7.23 -14.33 -6.09
C ASP A 398 -6.49 -13.56 -7.20
N CYS A 399 -5.54 -14.23 -7.89
CA CYS A 399 -4.70 -13.64 -8.93
C CYS A 399 -5.09 -14.13 -10.33
N ILE A 400 -4.82 -13.30 -11.33
CA ILE A 400 -4.92 -13.68 -12.75
C ILE A 400 -3.53 -13.65 -13.38
N PHE A 401 -3.11 -14.79 -13.92
CA PHE A 401 -1.88 -14.96 -14.70
C PHE A 401 -2.29 -15.25 -16.14
N TYR A 402 -2.12 -14.29 -17.03
CA TYR A 402 -2.47 -14.42 -18.44
C TYR A 402 -1.22 -14.40 -19.30
N ALA A 403 -1.04 -15.43 -20.11
CA ALA A 403 0.15 -15.64 -20.95
C ALA A 403 1.47 -15.56 -20.15
N CYS A 404 1.46 -16.08 -18.93
CA CYS A 404 2.63 -16.14 -18.06
C CYS A 404 3.20 -17.55 -18.04
N SER A 405 4.51 -17.70 -18.13
CA SER A 405 5.26 -18.97 -17.99
C SER A 405 4.75 -20.17 -18.80
N ALA A 406 5.43 -20.51 -19.87
CA ALA A 406 5.02 -21.60 -20.77
C ALA A 406 5.31 -23.03 -20.24
N LYS A 407 6.30 -23.23 -19.35
CA LYS A 407 6.74 -24.59 -18.94
C LYS A 407 6.40 -24.94 -17.51
N GLY A 408 5.44 -25.86 -17.38
CA GLY A 408 5.08 -26.45 -16.10
C GLY A 408 4.23 -25.54 -15.21
N GLY A 409 3.76 -24.43 -15.74
CA GLY A 409 2.81 -23.52 -15.11
C GLY A 409 3.38 -22.61 -14.03
N VAL A 410 2.65 -21.54 -13.76
CA VAL A 410 2.99 -20.55 -12.74
C VAL A 410 3.09 -21.15 -11.33
N PRO A 411 2.16 -22.01 -10.85
CA PRO A 411 2.24 -22.59 -9.51
C PRO A 411 3.52 -23.39 -9.29
N ARG A 412 3.94 -24.17 -10.29
CA ARG A 412 5.20 -24.91 -10.22
C ARG A 412 6.40 -23.97 -10.08
N ARG A 413 6.41 -22.89 -10.83
CA ARG A 413 7.51 -21.92 -10.83
C ARG A 413 7.52 -21.05 -9.59
N PHE A 414 6.38 -20.81 -9.02
CA PHE A 414 6.24 -20.15 -7.72
C PHE A 414 6.86 -20.98 -6.60
N LEU A 415 6.58 -22.28 -6.57
CA LEU A 415 7.13 -23.22 -5.58
C LEU A 415 8.51 -23.81 -5.97
N HIS A 416 9.04 -23.40 -7.10
CA HIS A 416 10.31 -23.94 -7.64
C HIS A 416 10.33 -25.46 -7.91
N GLY A 417 9.23 -26.10 -8.13
CA GLY A 417 9.01 -27.40 -8.78
C GLY A 417 9.73 -28.66 -8.31
N LYS A 418 10.84 -28.55 -7.58
CA LYS A 418 11.65 -29.72 -7.19
C LYS A 418 11.74 -29.92 -5.66
N THR A 419 11.51 -28.91 -4.87
CA THR A 419 11.80 -28.93 -3.43
C THR A 419 10.54 -28.78 -2.59
N TYR A 420 9.49 -28.20 -3.13
CA TYR A 420 8.26 -27.91 -2.42
C TYR A 420 7.05 -28.39 -3.21
N SER A 421 6.10 -28.98 -2.51
CA SER A 421 4.79 -29.36 -3.05
C SER A 421 3.71 -28.67 -2.22
N ALA A 422 2.49 -28.60 -2.73
CA ALA A 422 1.33 -28.09 -2.00
C ALA A 422 1.06 -28.85 -0.67
N SER A 423 1.65 -30.02 -0.49
CA SER A 423 1.62 -30.77 0.77
C SER A 423 2.60 -30.25 1.84
N SER A 424 3.48 -29.32 1.51
CA SER A 424 4.31 -28.61 2.51
C SER A 424 3.40 -27.63 3.24
N GLY A 425 3.11 -27.84 4.52
CA GLY A 425 2.06 -27.16 5.30
C GLY A 425 1.99 -25.63 5.33
N ASN A 426 2.87 -24.94 4.58
CA ASN A 426 2.95 -23.47 4.53
C ASN A 426 2.66 -22.91 3.14
N VAL A 427 1.94 -23.65 2.30
CA VAL A 427 1.58 -23.26 0.93
C VAL A 427 0.09 -23.02 0.85
N THR A 428 -0.30 -21.84 0.37
CA THR A 428 -1.69 -21.45 0.19
C THR A 428 -1.93 -20.99 -1.25
N PHE A 429 -2.81 -21.69 -1.95
CA PHE A 429 -3.37 -21.25 -3.23
C PHE A 429 -4.88 -21.08 -3.12
N GLY A 430 -5.47 -20.22 -3.93
CA GLY A 430 -6.91 -20.07 -3.99
C GLY A 430 -7.39 -19.14 -5.08
N ASN A 431 -8.44 -19.51 -5.80
CA ASN A 431 -9.16 -18.70 -6.79
C ASN A 431 -8.27 -18.06 -7.89
N ASN A 432 -7.17 -18.70 -8.25
CA ASN A 432 -6.29 -18.17 -9.29
C ASN A 432 -6.75 -18.60 -10.69
N THR A 433 -6.51 -17.75 -11.69
CA THR A 433 -6.62 -18.06 -13.12
C THR A 433 -5.22 -18.19 -13.70
N TYR A 434 -4.92 -19.27 -14.43
CA TYR A 434 -3.64 -19.53 -15.09
C TYR A 434 -3.87 -19.78 -16.58
N MET A 435 -4.18 -18.74 -17.33
CA MET A 435 -4.52 -18.84 -18.75
C MET A 435 -3.30 -18.59 -19.63
N GLN A 436 -3.11 -19.44 -20.64
CA GLN A 436 -2.04 -19.32 -21.62
C GLN A 436 -2.47 -18.43 -22.81
N ALA A 437 -1.48 -18.01 -23.62
CA ALA A 437 -1.72 -17.15 -24.77
C ALA A 437 -2.59 -17.81 -25.86
N ASP A 438 -2.61 -19.13 -25.94
CA ASP A 438 -3.43 -19.90 -26.87
C ASP A 438 -4.85 -20.19 -26.38
N GLY A 439 -5.22 -19.64 -25.21
CA GLY A 439 -6.52 -19.84 -24.59
C GLY A 439 -6.63 -21.11 -23.75
N SER A 440 -5.59 -21.93 -23.68
CA SER A 440 -5.53 -23.07 -22.77
C SER A 440 -5.22 -22.64 -21.34
N PHE A 441 -5.40 -23.57 -20.39
CA PHE A 441 -5.05 -23.35 -19.00
C PHE A 441 -3.86 -24.21 -18.59
N ASP A 442 -3.05 -23.71 -17.65
CA ASP A 442 -1.93 -24.45 -17.09
C ASP A 442 -2.41 -25.76 -16.46
N ASN A 443 -1.70 -26.83 -16.74
CA ASN A 443 -1.82 -28.02 -15.93
C ASN A 443 -1.13 -27.76 -14.58
N VAL A 444 -1.92 -27.36 -13.59
CA VAL A 444 -1.42 -27.04 -12.24
C VAL A 444 -0.92 -28.26 -11.48
N GLY A 445 -1.34 -29.47 -11.92
CA GLY A 445 -0.86 -30.76 -11.42
C GLY A 445 -0.97 -30.88 -9.90
N SER A 446 0.17 -31.20 -9.27
CA SER A 446 0.28 -31.36 -7.82
C SER A 446 0.69 -30.07 -7.10
N TYR A 447 0.79 -28.94 -7.80
CA TYR A 447 1.30 -27.68 -7.24
C TYR A 447 0.19 -26.84 -6.63
N ASP A 448 -0.82 -26.45 -7.41
CA ASP A 448 -2.03 -25.84 -6.87
C ASP A 448 -3.10 -26.91 -6.69
N THR A 449 -3.22 -27.42 -5.48
CA THR A 449 -4.21 -28.43 -5.11
C THR A 449 -5.42 -27.87 -4.39
N SER A 450 -5.65 -26.54 -4.46
CA SER A 450 -6.77 -25.89 -3.79
C SER A 450 -8.13 -26.35 -4.32
N GLY A 451 -8.21 -26.81 -5.57
CA GLY A 451 -9.46 -27.16 -6.24
C GLY A 451 -10.36 -25.97 -6.53
N THR A 452 -9.80 -24.74 -6.43
CA THR A 452 -10.55 -23.49 -6.60
C THR A 452 -10.06 -22.67 -7.80
N GLN A 453 -9.17 -23.24 -8.61
CA GLN A 453 -8.67 -22.60 -9.84
C GLN A 453 -9.86 -22.21 -10.73
N ILE A 454 -9.70 -21.08 -11.43
CA ILE A 454 -10.71 -20.59 -12.36
C ILE A 454 -10.22 -20.90 -13.77
N GLU A 455 -10.80 -21.91 -14.41
CA GLU A 455 -10.54 -22.30 -15.80
C GLU A 455 -11.58 -21.62 -16.70
N GLU A 456 -11.54 -20.28 -16.71
CA GLU A 456 -12.42 -19.41 -17.52
C GLU A 456 -11.61 -18.18 -17.95
N ASP A 457 -11.86 -17.69 -19.16
CA ASP A 457 -11.23 -16.49 -19.69
C ASP A 457 -11.63 -15.27 -18.84
N PRO A 458 -10.70 -14.47 -18.32
CA PRO A 458 -11.03 -13.23 -17.62
C PRO A 458 -11.68 -12.18 -18.52
N GLN A 459 -11.65 -12.36 -19.84
CA GLN A 459 -12.25 -11.49 -20.84
C GLN A 459 -11.82 -10.02 -20.66
N PHE A 460 -10.51 -9.82 -20.66
CA PHE A 460 -9.93 -8.47 -20.58
C PHE A 460 -10.37 -7.60 -21.76
N ALA A 461 -10.69 -6.33 -21.51
CA ALA A 461 -11.18 -5.39 -22.51
C ALA A 461 -10.17 -5.14 -23.64
N ASN A 462 -8.93 -4.79 -23.32
CA ASN A 462 -7.85 -4.59 -24.30
C ASN A 462 -6.45 -4.72 -23.65
N PRO A 463 -6.01 -5.92 -23.31
CA PRO A 463 -4.77 -6.12 -22.53
C PRO A 463 -3.51 -5.71 -23.29
N THR A 464 -3.55 -5.67 -24.63
CA THR A 464 -2.42 -5.22 -25.46
C THR A 464 -2.20 -3.71 -25.43
N GLN A 465 -3.17 -2.97 -24.89
CA GLN A 465 -3.08 -1.53 -24.66
C GLN A 465 -3.11 -1.18 -23.15
N GLY A 466 -2.92 -2.18 -22.28
CA GLY A 466 -2.90 -1.97 -20.84
C GLY A 466 -4.28 -1.83 -20.18
N ASP A 467 -5.35 -2.17 -20.91
CA ASP A 467 -6.70 -2.19 -20.37
C ASP A 467 -7.09 -3.61 -19.95
N PHE A 468 -7.08 -3.83 -18.64
CA PHE A 468 -7.37 -5.13 -18.04
C PHE A 468 -8.75 -5.19 -17.38
N HIS A 469 -9.71 -4.34 -17.76
CA HIS A 469 -11.09 -4.47 -17.26
C HIS A 469 -11.62 -5.87 -17.49
N ILE A 470 -12.12 -6.48 -16.41
CA ILE A 470 -12.51 -7.89 -16.33
C ILE A 470 -14.01 -7.99 -16.54
N SER A 471 -14.41 -8.85 -17.49
CA SER A 471 -15.82 -9.21 -17.69
C SER A 471 -16.09 -10.71 -17.56
N GLY A 472 -15.07 -11.53 -17.30
CA GLY A 472 -15.21 -12.95 -17.01
C GLY A 472 -16.08 -13.16 -15.76
N PRO A 473 -17.25 -13.83 -15.88
CA PRO A 473 -18.27 -13.83 -14.83
C PRO A 473 -17.79 -14.48 -13.54
N THR A 474 -16.94 -15.50 -13.62
CA THR A 474 -16.42 -16.17 -12.41
C THR A 474 -15.38 -15.30 -11.70
N GLN A 475 -14.49 -14.62 -12.45
CA GLN A 475 -13.52 -13.70 -11.87
C GLN A 475 -14.22 -12.51 -11.18
N VAL A 476 -15.24 -11.94 -11.83
CA VAL A 476 -16.06 -10.87 -11.25
C VAL A 476 -16.76 -11.33 -9.97
N ALA A 477 -17.42 -12.51 -10.01
CA ALA A 477 -18.13 -13.04 -8.86
C ALA A 477 -17.22 -13.34 -7.67
N ARG A 478 -15.99 -13.82 -7.91
CA ARG A 478 -14.99 -14.14 -6.88
C ARG A 478 -14.06 -12.97 -6.56
N LYS A 479 -14.19 -11.84 -7.27
CA LYS A 479 -13.35 -10.65 -7.12
C LYS A 479 -11.85 -10.95 -7.27
N THR A 480 -11.49 -11.69 -8.32
CA THR A 480 -10.10 -12.07 -8.59
C THR A 480 -9.44 -11.14 -9.58
N GLY A 481 -8.11 -11.02 -9.49
CA GLY A 481 -7.33 -10.03 -10.20
C GLY A 481 -7.20 -8.71 -9.43
N ASP A 482 -6.58 -7.72 -10.04
CA ASP A 482 -6.44 -6.38 -9.47
C ASP A 482 -7.84 -5.72 -9.37
N PRO A 483 -8.25 -5.28 -8.16
CA PRO A 483 -9.60 -4.74 -7.93
C PRO A 483 -9.96 -3.53 -8.79
N ARG A 484 -8.98 -2.74 -9.27
CA ARG A 484 -9.23 -1.57 -10.12
C ARG A 484 -9.87 -1.91 -11.45
N TRP A 485 -9.75 -3.16 -11.91
CA TRP A 485 -10.26 -3.63 -13.18
C TRP A 485 -11.59 -4.39 -13.05
N LEU A 486 -12.09 -4.56 -11.84
CA LEU A 486 -13.40 -5.14 -11.59
C LEU A 486 -14.50 -4.09 -11.80
N PRO A 487 -15.70 -4.50 -12.27
CA PRO A 487 -16.83 -3.60 -12.45
C PRO A 487 -17.35 -3.01 -11.13
#